data_78357bccd50debd09d2b4903c1ee2d69
#
_entry.id   78357bccd50debd09d2b4903c1ee2d69
#
_cell.length_a   1.000
_cell.length_b   1.000
_cell.length_c   1.000
_cell.angle_alpha   90.00
_cell.angle_beta   90.00
_cell.angle_gamma   90.00
#
_symmetry.space_group_name_H-M   'P 1'
#
loop_
_entity.id
_entity.type
_entity.pdbx_description
1 polymer ?
#
loop_
_entity_poly.entity_id
_entity_poly.type
_entity_poly.pdbx_seq_one_letter_code
_entity_poly.pdbx_strand_id
1 'polypeptide(L)'
;MPRSFRARVAAVLAVLAAAVSLPLPALALAGGPLDFTPHGTQPGLEFGNESSNDCLSCHGGFNATDRRYMPWNTWAGTMKANAARDPLFWAALDVANQDVPGVGDFCLRCHTPSAWYGGRVAKTATGAAIDGSDGCKMQGDHDDEDELGNDFDGVGCHFCHRLRETGPAGQTARKHNGNLWVDDQNCDSDGDGQPDAFGPCRIGPYRYPEAGIDPAPHAAAFSTWVKRSEMCAACHDISTPVTSAGPLKTLILPDGSDSGIPFPIERTYAEWRASAFADRIFADGMALDEPRGDLARFGETCQSCHMPQAPEPQARACQQNPQGSRAGNLGIHEFAGANAWMPGVLSNLYGSALGPNRQQAFAQAASAATAMLQRSASVQLTLSPLAAAPGTLQASVRVTNLAGHKLPSGYSEGRRMWLELEARGAGGQVFWRSNAYDATTGALAIDRDDAVYEVKQGIWNAAAPVPSCETEDAQGRPMFHFALNNCIAKDNRIPPRGFRGGADLELRPLPIGRYPETAPGSGVLAHWDDRAYAIPVPAGTPLPVTVQARLRHQVATREYLEFLRNQAVERAIPSENLMCADDRAPLATGPRTQTRGQFAYDQWVASGRSPPVTLADVQRSSTPAR
;
A
#
# COMPACT_ATOMS: atom_id res chain seq x y z
N MET A 1 -37.27 -33.42 -59.91
CA MET A 1 -37.22 -32.39 -58.80
C MET A 1 -36.10 -31.44 -59.14
N PRO A 2 -36.37 -30.13 -59.19
CA PRO A 2 -35.49 -29.21 -59.89
C PRO A 2 -34.26 -28.82 -59.00
N ARG A 3 -33.13 -28.71 -59.67
CA ARG A 3 -31.81 -28.30 -59.14
C ARG A 3 -31.80 -26.91 -58.48
N SER A 4 -32.91 -26.16 -58.58
CA SER A 4 -33.03 -24.79 -58.01
C SER A 4 -33.25 -24.71 -56.48
N PHE A 5 -33.72 -25.81 -55.86
CA PHE A 5 -33.98 -25.79 -54.42
C PHE A 5 -32.70 -25.98 -53.57
N ARG A 6 -31.72 -26.76 -54.09
CA ARG A 6 -30.44 -26.96 -53.39
C ARG A 6 -29.54 -25.74 -53.45
N ALA A 7 -29.60 -24.93 -54.47
CA ALA A 7 -28.83 -23.73 -54.63
C ALA A 7 -29.32 -22.59 -53.69
N ARG A 8 -30.64 -22.52 -53.41
CA ARG A 8 -31.21 -21.52 -52.52
C ARG A 8 -30.96 -21.83 -51.03
N VAL A 9 -30.91 -23.09 -50.64
CA VAL A 9 -30.59 -23.50 -49.27
C VAL A 9 -29.10 -23.28 -48.98
N ALA A 10 -28.22 -23.54 -49.94
CA ALA A 10 -26.79 -23.28 -49.80
C ALA A 10 -26.47 -21.77 -49.73
N ALA A 11 -27.20 -20.92 -50.46
CA ALA A 11 -27.03 -19.48 -50.40
C ALA A 11 -27.53 -18.86 -49.06
N VAL A 12 -28.63 -19.39 -48.50
CA VAL A 12 -29.14 -18.94 -47.20
C VAL A 12 -28.22 -19.38 -46.03
N LEU A 13 -27.66 -20.58 -46.11
CA LEU A 13 -26.69 -21.07 -45.14
C LEU A 13 -25.34 -20.33 -45.23
N ALA A 14 -24.91 -19.91 -46.44
CA ALA A 14 -23.70 -19.11 -46.64
C ALA A 14 -23.89 -17.67 -46.14
N VAL A 15 -25.08 -17.09 -46.27
CA VAL A 15 -25.39 -15.76 -45.74
C VAL A 15 -25.52 -15.78 -44.19
N LEU A 16 -26.07 -16.86 -43.61
CA LEU A 16 -26.11 -17.05 -42.18
C LEU A 16 -24.72 -17.34 -41.57
N ALA A 17 -23.85 -18.05 -42.29
CA ALA A 17 -22.47 -18.29 -41.86
C ALA A 17 -21.58 -17.04 -41.98
N ALA A 18 -21.86 -16.15 -42.94
CA ALA A 18 -21.16 -14.88 -43.08
C ALA A 18 -21.63 -13.81 -42.07
N ALA A 19 -22.85 -13.94 -41.51
CA ALA A 19 -23.36 -13.04 -40.49
C ALA A 19 -22.85 -13.34 -39.05
N VAL A 20 -22.26 -14.53 -38.84
CA VAL A 20 -21.73 -14.94 -37.51
C VAL A 20 -20.24 -14.61 -37.35
N SER A 21 -19.57 -14.13 -38.40
CA SER A 21 -18.14 -13.80 -38.39
C SER A 21 -17.83 -12.30 -38.47
N LEU A 22 -18.78 -11.43 -38.17
CA LEU A 22 -18.45 -10.06 -37.83
C LEU A 22 -17.89 -10.09 -36.39
N PRO A 23 -16.64 -9.66 -36.15
CA PRO A 23 -16.20 -9.46 -34.81
C PRO A 23 -17.17 -8.44 -34.21
N LEU A 24 -17.86 -8.84 -33.12
CA LEU A 24 -18.53 -7.88 -32.24
C LEU A 24 -17.47 -6.82 -31.95
N PRO A 25 -17.75 -5.52 -32.17
CA PRO A 25 -16.82 -4.51 -31.70
C PRO A 25 -16.64 -4.80 -30.22
N ALA A 26 -15.41 -5.11 -29.82
CA ALA A 26 -15.06 -5.14 -28.42
C ALA A 26 -15.60 -3.82 -27.88
N LEU A 27 -16.57 -3.89 -26.97
CA LEU A 27 -16.97 -2.77 -26.15
C LEU A 27 -15.69 -2.39 -25.40
N ALA A 28 -14.89 -1.52 -26.03
CA ALA A 28 -13.86 -0.81 -25.32
C ALA A 28 -14.63 -0.09 -24.21
N LEU A 29 -14.46 -0.54 -22.98
CA LEU A 29 -14.93 0.16 -21.81
C LEU A 29 -14.50 1.60 -22.01
N ALA A 30 -15.50 2.47 -22.19
CA ALA A 30 -15.27 3.85 -22.53
C ALA A 30 -14.38 4.45 -21.44
N GLY A 31 -13.11 4.75 -21.77
CA GLY A 31 -12.30 5.57 -20.90
C GLY A 31 -10.85 5.19 -20.66
N GLY A 32 -10.21 4.26 -21.38
CA GLY A 32 -8.78 4.14 -21.20
C GLY A 32 -8.13 2.85 -21.67
N PRO A 33 -6.78 2.79 -21.67
CA PRO A 33 -6.04 1.60 -22.01
C PRO A 33 -6.36 0.46 -21.03
N LEU A 34 -6.23 -0.78 -21.51
CA LEU A 34 -6.41 -1.98 -20.68
C LEU A 34 -5.39 -2.01 -19.56
N ASP A 35 -5.78 -2.45 -18.37
CA ASP A 35 -4.92 -2.45 -17.17
C ASP A 35 -3.75 -3.43 -17.28
N PHE A 36 -3.85 -4.44 -18.11
CA PHE A 36 -2.83 -5.46 -18.26
C PHE A 36 -2.33 -5.50 -19.70
N THR A 37 -1.42 -4.57 -20.01
CA THR A 37 -0.61 -4.64 -21.23
C THR A 37 0.85 -4.80 -20.81
N PRO A 38 1.62 -5.73 -21.43
CA PRO A 38 3.05 -5.80 -21.18
C PRO A 38 3.67 -4.43 -21.38
N HIS A 39 4.47 -3.97 -20.39
CA HIS A 39 5.02 -2.61 -20.34
C HIS A 39 3.97 -1.48 -20.26
N GLY A 40 2.71 -1.78 -19.96
CA GLY A 40 1.63 -0.82 -19.78
C GLY A 40 1.32 0.02 -21.01
N THR A 41 1.03 1.28 -20.77
CA THR A 41 0.65 2.24 -21.82
C THR A 41 1.82 2.84 -22.59
N GLN A 42 3.05 2.64 -22.12
CA GLN A 42 4.28 3.19 -22.69
C GLN A 42 5.40 2.12 -22.70
N PRO A 43 5.29 1.09 -23.54
CA PRO A 43 6.29 0.04 -23.59
C PRO A 43 7.62 0.54 -24.15
N GLY A 44 8.66 0.51 -23.32
CA GLY A 44 9.99 0.97 -23.65
C GLY A 44 10.09 2.50 -23.73
N LEU A 45 10.71 3.10 -22.71
CA LEU A 45 10.98 4.54 -22.72
C LEU A 45 12.21 4.82 -23.61
N GLU A 46 12.16 5.91 -24.40
CA GLU A 46 13.32 6.43 -25.14
C GLU A 46 14.38 6.96 -24.16
N PHE A 47 13.92 7.66 -23.13
CA PHE A 47 14.79 8.15 -22.06
C PHE A 47 14.63 7.26 -20.82
N GLY A 48 15.70 6.54 -20.45
CA GLY A 48 15.74 5.75 -19.22
C GLY A 48 15.53 6.61 -17.97
N ASN A 49 15.26 5.96 -16.83
CA ASN A 49 15.28 6.66 -15.55
C ASN A 49 16.73 6.80 -15.06
N GLU A 50 17.10 7.99 -14.63
CA GLU A 50 18.36 8.26 -13.96
C GLU A 50 18.37 7.66 -12.56
N SER A 51 19.53 7.28 -12.06
CA SER A 51 19.70 6.86 -10.67
C SER A 51 19.28 7.98 -9.72
N SER A 52 18.57 7.61 -8.66
CA SER A 52 18.19 8.58 -7.64
C SER A 52 19.40 9.12 -6.87
N ASN A 53 20.56 8.45 -6.95
CA ASN A 53 21.80 8.92 -6.34
C ASN A 53 22.38 10.15 -7.06
N ASP A 54 22.12 10.30 -8.35
CA ASP A 54 22.49 11.51 -9.10
C ASP A 54 21.85 12.78 -8.53
N CYS A 55 20.69 12.62 -7.89
CA CYS A 55 19.97 13.73 -7.24
C CYS A 55 20.57 14.13 -5.89
N LEU A 56 21.37 13.25 -5.26
CA LEU A 56 21.95 13.47 -3.92
C LEU A 56 22.80 14.72 -3.85
N SER A 57 23.61 14.98 -4.87
CA SER A 57 24.56 16.10 -4.88
C SER A 57 23.91 17.46 -4.65
N CYS A 58 22.67 17.63 -5.13
CA CYS A 58 21.91 18.88 -5.02
C CYS A 58 20.74 18.81 -4.05
N HIS A 59 20.05 17.66 -3.97
CA HIS A 59 18.83 17.47 -3.19
C HIS A 59 19.03 16.76 -1.85
N GLY A 60 20.28 16.46 -1.48
CA GLY A 60 20.68 15.84 -0.22
C GLY A 60 22.04 16.28 0.24
N GLY A 61 22.47 15.84 1.43
CA GLY A 61 23.82 16.02 1.94
C GLY A 61 24.26 17.47 2.27
N PHE A 62 23.51 18.50 1.92
CA PHE A 62 23.92 19.91 2.05
C PHE A 62 23.76 20.47 3.47
N ASN A 63 23.17 19.75 4.38
CA ASN A 63 23.15 20.08 5.81
C ASN A 63 23.62 18.85 6.60
N ALA A 64 24.85 18.90 7.08
CA ALA A 64 25.47 17.80 7.82
C ALA A 64 24.83 17.56 9.20
N THR A 65 24.21 18.58 9.79
CA THR A 65 23.65 18.53 11.14
C THR A 65 22.17 18.20 11.17
N ASP A 66 21.43 18.51 10.10
CA ASP A 66 20.00 18.22 10.02
C ASP A 66 19.57 17.75 8.62
N ARG A 67 19.45 16.44 8.47
CA ARG A 67 19.09 15.80 7.21
C ARG A 67 17.60 15.52 7.06
N ARG A 68 16.80 15.81 8.08
CA ARG A 68 15.37 15.46 8.15
C ARG A 68 14.49 16.14 7.14
N TYR A 69 14.96 17.18 6.47
CA TYR A 69 14.14 17.98 5.54
C TYR A 69 14.67 18.00 4.10
N MET A 70 15.81 17.35 3.85
CA MET A 70 16.36 17.28 2.50
C MET A 70 15.63 16.20 1.70
N PRO A 71 15.17 16.50 0.46
CA PRO A 71 14.36 15.58 -0.32
C PRO A 71 14.96 14.17 -0.47
N TRP A 72 16.21 14.07 -0.89
CA TRP A 72 16.88 12.77 -1.05
C TRP A 72 17.02 12.01 0.28
N ASN A 73 17.46 12.68 1.34
CA ASN A 73 17.72 12.03 2.62
C ASN A 73 16.43 11.49 3.27
N THR A 74 15.31 12.17 3.08
CA THR A 74 14.03 11.73 3.63
C THR A 74 13.38 10.65 2.79
N TRP A 75 13.63 10.62 1.48
CA TRP A 75 13.16 9.58 0.57
C TRP A 75 13.95 8.27 0.71
N ALA A 76 15.28 8.34 0.81
CA ALA A 76 16.19 7.21 0.63
C ALA A 76 15.94 6.01 1.55
N GLY A 77 15.43 6.22 2.76
CA GLY A 77 15.10 5.16 3.71
C GLY A 77 13.65 4.65 3.61
N THR A 78 12.82 5.25 2.78
CA THR A 78 11.40 4.90 2.70
C THR A 78 11.16 3.57 1.98
N MET A 79 9.99 2.98 2.19
CA MET A 79 9.58 1.78 1.45
C MET A 79 9.37 2.04 -0.05
N LYS A 80 9.15 3.31 -0.47
CA LYS A 80 9.11 3.67 -1.90
C LYS A 80 10.49 3.53 -2.55
N ALA A 81 11.51 4.09 -1.92
CA ALA A 81 12.89 3.98 -2.37
C ALA A 81 13.42 2.53 -2.38
N ASN A 82 12.83 1.68 -1.56
CA ASN A 82 13.30 0.32 -1.32
C ASN A 82 12.28 -0.75 -1.67
N ALA A 83 11.27 -0.42 -2.48
CA ALA A 83 10.22 -1.35 -2.88
C ALA A 83 10.77 -2.57 -3.61
N ALA A 84 11.85 -2.39 -4.39
CA ALA A 84 12.54 -3.47 -5.09
C ALA A 84 13.57 -4.22 -4.22
N ARG A 85 13.81 -3.80 -2.97
CA ARG A 85 14.70 -4.47 -2.00
C ARG A 85 13.94 -5.24 -0.92
N ASP A 86 12.59 -5.18 -0.91
CA ASP A 86 11.75 -5.77 0.14
C ASP A 86 11.66 -7.30 0.01
N PRO A 87 12.27 -8.09 0.93
CA PRO A 87 12.24 -9.55 0.85
C PRO A 87 10.84 -10.13 1.02
N LEU A 88 9.95 -9.45 1.74
CA LEU A 88 8.56 -9.90 1.90
C LEU A 88 7.78 -9.78 0.60
N PHE A 89 8.00 -8.70 -0.15
CA PHE A 89 7.41 -8.52 -1.48
C PHE A 89 7.83 -9.64 -2.44
N TRP A 90 9.11 -9.97 -2.52
CA TRP A 90 9.61 -11.00 -3.42
C TRP A 90 9.11 -12.39 -3.06
N ALA A 91 9.00 -12.70 -1.76
CA ALA A 91 8.41 -13.95 -1.29
C ALA A 91 6.93 -14.08 -1.68
N ALA A 92 6.17 -12.99 -1.54
CA ALA A 92 4.77 -12.95 -1.97
C ALA A 92 4.61 -13.04 -3.48
N LEU A 93 5.52 -12.40 -4.25
CA LEU A 93 5.55 -12.45 -5.71
C LEU A 93 5.76 -13.88 -6.23
N ASP A 94 6.63 -14.66 -5.59
CA ASP A 94 6.86 -16.06 -5.95
C ASP A 94 5.58 -16.88 -5.83
N VAL A 95 4.83 -16.72 -4.72
CA VAL A 95 3.53 -17.38 -4.55
C VAL A 95 2.55 -16.93 -5.62
N ALA A 96 2.48 -15.63 -5.89
CA ALA A 96 1.59 -15.10 -6.93
C ALA A 96 1.89 -15.65 -8.32
N ASN A 97 3.17 -15.74 -8.70
CA ASN A 97 3.60 -16.31 -9.98
C ASN A 97 3.33 -17.83 -10.07
N GLN A 98 3.34 -18.54 -8.94
CA GLN A 98 2.91 -19.95 -8.89
C GLN A 98 1.38 -20.09 -9.02
N ASP A 99 0.63 -19.18 -8.43
CA ASP A 99 -0.83 -19.14 -8.51
C ASP A 99 -1.31 -18.80 -9.93
N VAL A 100 -0.71 -17.75 -10.51
CA VAL A 100 -1.03 -17.22 -11.83
C VAL A 100 0.29 -16.90 -12.55
N PRO A 101 0.76 -17.81 -13.43
CA PRO A 101 2.06 -17.65 -14.08
C PRO A 101 2.22 -16.31 -14.80
N GLY A 102 3.25 -15.54 -14.40
CA GLY A 102 3.60 -14.25 -14.98
C GLY A 102 2.78 -13.06 -14.46
N VAL A 103 1.97 -13.23 -13.42
CA VAL A 103 1.23 -12.12 -12.80
C VAL A 103 2.17 -11.09 -12.17
N GLY A 104 3.40 -11.47 -11.86
CA GLY A 104 4.43 -10.58 -11.32
C GLY A 104 4.69 -9.34 -12.18
N ASP A 105 4.50 -9.42 -13.51
CA ASP A 105 4.56 -8.24 -14.38
C ASP A 105 3.62 -7.11 -13.90
N PHE A 106 2.40 -7.45 -13.46
CA PHE A 106 1.47 -6.48 -12.91
C PHE A 106 1.96 -5.84 -11.59
N CYS A 107 2.62 -6.61 -10.74
CA CYS A 107 3.13 -6.12 -9.45
C CYS A 107 4.34 -5.21 -9.61
N LEU A 108 5.25 -5.59 -10.53
CA LEU A 108 6.53 -4.91 -10.73
C LEU A 108 6.38 -3.51 -11.32
N ARG A 109 5.25 -3.17 -11.98
CA ARG A 109 5.00 -1.80 -12.48
C ARG A 109 5.01 -0.73 -11.38
N CYS A 110 4.67 -1.09 -10.14
CA CYS A 110 4.68 -0.19 -8.99
C CYS A 110 5.90 -0.41 -8.08
N HIS A 111 6.40 -1.65 -8.00
CA HIS A 111 7.51 -1.98 -7.10
C HIS A 111 8.89 -1.73 -7.71
N THR A 112 9.02 -1.84 -9.02
CA THR A 112 10.23 -1.47 -9.77
C THR A 112 9.87 -0.83 -11.11
N PRO A 113 9.29 0.39 -11.11
CA PRO A 113 8.84 1.01 -12.35
C PRO A 113 9.95 1.23 -13.37
N SER A 114 11.19 1.46 -12.96
CA SER A 114 12.32 1.61 -13.89
C SER A 114 12.55 0.33 -14.71
N ALA A 115 12.54 -0.84 -14.08
CA ALA A 115 12.62 -2.12 -14.76
C ALA A 115 11.40 -2.36 -15.65
N TRP A 116 10.19 -2.03 -15.15
CA TRP A 116 8.94 -2.29 -15.85
C TRP A 116 8.81 -1.48 -17.14
N TYR A 117 9.01 -0.16 -17.07
CA TYR A 117 9.01 0.72 -18.24
C TYR A 117 10.21 0.49 -19.16
N GLY A 118 11.33 -0.02 -18.62
CA GLY A 118 12.50 -0.43 -19.39
C GLY A 118 12.35 -1.79 -20.10
N GLY A 119 11.20 -2.47 -19.96
CA GLY A 119 10.94 -3.74 -20.63
C GLY A 119 11.61 -4.96 -19.99
N ARG A 120 12.18 -4.80 -18.78
CA ARG A 120 12.95 -5.87 -18.11
C ARG A 120 12.12 -6.79 -17.22
N VAL A 121 10.82 -6.60 -17.17
CA VAL A 121 9.89 -7.41 -16.37
C VAL A 121 8.87 -8.16 -17.23
N ALA A 122 8.96 -8.06 -18.57
CA ALA A 122 8.07 -8.76 -19.46
C ALA A 122 8.41 -10.24 -19.55
N LYS A 123 7.39 -11.09 -19.70
CA LYS A 123 7.57 -12.48 -20.10
C LYS A 123 8.34 -12.57 -21.40
N THR A 124 9.30 -13.49 -21.47
CA THR A 124 9.92 -13.83 -22.75
C THR A 124 8.91 -14.63 -23.56
N ALA A 125 8.76 -14.27 -24.85
CA ALA A 125 7.86 -14.95 -25.77
C ALA A 125 8.23 -16.45 -26.01
N THR A 126 9.37 -16.88 -25.52
CA THR A 126 9.96 -18.21 -25.81
C THR A 126 9.70 -19.25 -24.71
N GLY A 127 9.03 -18.90 -23.62
CA GLY A 127 8.81 -19.83 -22.50
C GLY A 127 10.11 -20.27 -21.80
N ALA A 128 11.16 -19.47 -21.88
CA ALA A 128 12.40 -19.71 -21.16
C ALA A 128 12.12 -19.80 -19.64
N ALA A 129 12.91 -20.61 -18.93
CA ALA A 129 12.77 -20.83 -17.49
C ALA A 129 12.91 -19.54 -16.67
N ILE A 130 13.60 -18.51 -17.20
CA ILE A 130 13.77 -17.20 -16.58
C ILE A 130 12.80 -16.23 -17.24
N ASP A 131 11.83 -15.78 -16.45
CA ASP A 131 10.80 -14.80 -16.80
C ASP A 131 11.11 -13.49 -16.06
N GLY A 132 11.01 -12.34 -16.74
CA GLY A 132 11.20 -11.05 -16.09
C GLY A 132 10.19 -10.75 -14.98
N SER A 133 9.06 -11.45 -14.94
CA SER A 133 8.04 -11.30 -13.89
C SER A 133 8.49 -11.78 -12.50
N ASP A 134 9.62 -12.45 -12.38
CA ASP A 134 10.27 -12.86 -11.14
C ASP A 134 11.40 -11.93 -10.69
N GLY A 135 11.67 -10.86 -11.45
CA GLY A 135 12.71 -9.87 -11.17
C GLY A 135 14.12 -10.25 -11.64
N CYS A 136 14.31 -11.42 -12.26
CA CYS A 136 15.65 -11.89 -12.66
C CYS A 136 16.30 -11.09 -13.82
N LYS A 137 15.55 -10.18 -14.45
CA LYS A 137 16.05 -9.32 -15.53
C LYS A 137 16.31 -7.88 -15.10
N MET A 138 16.18 -7.58 -13.83
CA MET A 138 16.49 -6.25 -13.30
C MET A 138 17.95 -5.89 -13.56
N GLN A 139 18.21 -4.60 -13.75
CA GLN A 139 19.54 -4.04 -13.95
C GLN A 139 19.96 -3.23 -12.74
N GLY A 140 21.27 -3.04 -12.58
CA GLY A 140 21.85 -2.43 -11.40
C GLY A 140 22.06 -3.43 -10.28
N ASP A 141 22.37 -2.93 -9.11
CA ASP A 141 22.62 -3.76 -7.93
C ASP A 141 21.72 -3.33 -6.77
N HIS A 142 21.33 -4.30 -5.93
CA HIS A 142 20.50 -4.08 -4.76
C HIS A 142 21.25 -3.39 -3.61
N ASP A 143 22.59 -3.46 -3.59
CA ASP A 143 23.48 -2.90 -2.59
C ASP A 143 24.40 -1.79 -3.13
N ASP A 144 24.29 -1.41 -4.41
CA ASP A 144 24.96 -0.26 -5.01
C ASP A 144 23.95 0.79 -5.46
N GLU A 145 24.23 2.08 -5.17
CA GLU A 145 23.42 3.21 -5.59
C GLU A 145 24.00 3.96 -6.80
N ASP A 146 25.25 3.71 -7.14
CA ASP A 146 26.01 4.51 -8.10
C ASP A 146 25.82 4.04 -9.56
N GLU A 147 25.15 2.92 -9.79
CA GLU A 147 24.91 2.40 -11.14
C GLU A 147 23.82 3.17 -11.89
N LEU A 148 24.12 3.60 -13.10
CA LEU A 148 23.14 4.22 -13.99
C LEU A 148 22.00 3.26 -14.31
N GLY A 149 20.75 3.74 -14.14
CA GLY A 149 19.56 2.95 -14.45
C GLY A 149 19.29 1.82 -13.45
N ASN A 150 19.63 2.02 -12.19
CA ASN A 150 19.41 1.06 -11.12
C ASN A 150 17.91 0.79 -10.88
N ASP A 151 17.45 -0.41 -11.20
CA ASP A 151 16.07 -0.84 -11.02
C ASP A 151 15.72 -1.05 -9.54
N PHE A 152 16.73 -1.20 -8.68
CA PHE A 152 16.56 -1.37 -7.24
C PHE A 152 16.24 -0.06 -6.49
N ASP A 153 16.31 1.09 -7.16
CA ASP A 153 15.85 2.37 -6.61
C ASP A 153 14.32 2.41 -6.34
N GLY A 154 13.60 1.34 -6.66
CA GLY A 154 12.16 1.26 -6.46
C GLY A 154 11.42 2.39 -7.17
N VAL A 155 10.63 3.18 -6.40
CA VAL A 155 9.93 4.37 -6.92
C VAL A 155 10.86 5.57 -6.74
N GLY A 156 11.75 5.77 -7.73
CA GLY A 156 12.83 6.75 -7.72
C GLY A 156 12.41 8.19 -7.97
N CYS A 157 13.36 9.10 -7.76
CA CYS A 157 13.16 10.55 -7.94
C CYS A 157 12.77 10.88 -9.38
N HIS A 158 13.57 10.42 -10.34
CA HIS A 158 13.38 10.72 -11.76
C HIS A 158 12.06 10.14 -12.28
N PHE A 159 11.66 8.93 -11.83
CA PHE A 159 10.37 8.36 -12.20
C PHE A 159 9.21 9.24 -11.72
N CYS A 160 9.16 9.59 -10.42
CA CYS A 160 8.08 10.42 -9.86
C CYS A 160 8.00 11.80 -10.51
N HIS A 161 9.17 12.43 -10.75
CA HIS A 161 9.24 13.77 -11.33
C HIS A 161 9.12 13.79 -12.87
N ARG A 162 8.75 12.67 -13.49
CA ARG A 162 8.33 12.56 -14.91
C ARG A 162 6.85 12.23 -15.07
N LEU A 163 6.10 12.03 -13.97
CA LEU A 163 4.69 11.66 -14.05
C LEU A 163 3.83 12.83 -14.51
N ARG A 164 3.05 12.60 -15.57
CA ARG A 164 2.11 13.57 -16.14
C ARG A 164 0.66 13.18 -15.86
N GLU A 165 -0.21 14.18 -15.72
CA GLU A 165 -1.66 13.99 -15.62
C GLU A 165 -2.26 13.50 -16.94
N THR A 166 -1.67 13.90 -18.07
CA THR A 166 -2.15 13.57 -19.42
C THR A 166 -1.03 13.00 -20.27
N GLY A 167 -1.35 11.99 -21.07
CA GLY A 167 -0.45 11.43 -22.07
C GLY A 167 -0.34 12.30 -23.34
N PRO A 168 0.55 11.93 -24.28
CA PRO A 168 0.87 12.72 -25.48
C PRO A 168 -0.33 13.03 -26.38
N ALA A 169 -1.34 12.16 -26.43
CA ALA A 169 -2.57 12.36 -27.21
C ALA A 169 -3.73 12.89 -26.35
N GLY A 170 -3.44 13.52 -25.20
CA GLY A 170 -4.44 14.07 -24.30
C GLY A 170 -5.17 13.03 -23.45
N GLN A 171 -4.69 11.78 -23.40
CA GLN A 171 -5.27 10.75 -22.54
C GLN A 171 -5.01 11.10 -21.07
N THR A 172 -6.05 11.12 -20.27
CA THR A 172 -5.92 11.33 -18.82
C THR A 172 -5.39 10.06 -18.15
N ALA A 173 -4.44 10.20 -17.22
CA ALA A 173 -3.97 9.10 -16.39
C ALA A 173 -5.14 8.52 -15.60
N ARG A 174 -5.25 7.19 -15.57
CA ARG A 174 -6.23 6.51 -14.74
C ARG A 174 -5.74 6.51 -13.27
N LYS A 175 -6.68 6.57 -12.36
CA LYS A 175 -6.41 6.69 -10.92
C LYS A 175 -6.35 5.32 -10.24
N HIS A 176 -5.83 4.28 -10.93
CA HIS A 176 -5.70 2.92 -10.39
C HIS A 176 -4.78 2.05 -11.25
N ASN A 177 -4.38 0.91 -10.69
CA ASN A 177 -3.70 -0.19 -11.37
C ASN A 177 -2.40 0.19 -12.09
N GLY A 178 -1.67 1.20 -11.58
CA GLY A 178 -0.40 1.63 -12.17
C GLY A 178 -0.51 2.25 -13.56
N ASN A 179 -1.68 2.77 -13.94
CA ASN A 179 -1.91 3.41 -15.24
C ASN A 179 -1.39 4.84 -15.22
N LEU A 180 -0.09 4.98 -15.34
CA LEU A 180 0.66 6.23 -15.30
C LEU A 180 1.05 6.67 -16.71
N TRP A 181 1.24 7.98 -16.88
CA TRP A 181 1.94 8.56 -18.01
C TRP A 181 3.28 9.11 -17.53
N VAL A 182 4.36 8.57 -18.08
CA VAL A 182 5.72 9.04 -17.84
C VAL A 182 6.14 9.94 -18.98
N ASP A 183 6.66 11.12 -18.69
CA ASP A 183 7.20 12.01 -19.71
C ASP A 183 8.42 11.39 -20.37
N ASP A 184 8.37 11.21 -21.69
CA ASP A 184 9.37 10.53 -22.48
C ASP A 184 9.73 11.33 -23.74
N GLN A 185 9.68 12.64 -23.63
CA GLN A 185 9.98 13.57 -24.71
C GLN A 185 11.02 14.60 -24.26
N ASN A 186 11.63 15.28 -25.22
CA ASN A 186 12.43 16.44 -24.92
C ASN A 186 11.61 17.52 -24.21
N CYS A 187 12.21 18.13 -23.20
CA CYS A 187 11.52 19.05 -22.30
C CYS A 187 11.08 20.32 -23.00
N ASP A 188 9.79 20.56 -22.97
CA ASP A 188 9.14 21.84 -23.25
C ASP A 188 8.73 22.42 -21.89
N SER A 189 9.52 23.33 -21.34
CA SER A 189 9.41 23.83 -19.97
C SER A 189 8.36 24.91 -19.80
N ASP A 190 8.08 25.66 -20.87
CA ASP A 190 7.11 26.75 -20.87
C ASP A 190 5.76 26.41 -21.53
N GLY A 191 5.70 25.28 -22.23
CA GLY A 191 4.48 24.75 -22.84
C GLY A 191 4.13 25.39 -24.18
N ASP A 192 5.11 25.91 -24.89
CA ASP A 192 4.89 26.56 -26.20
C ASP A 192 4.87 25.55 -27.36
N GLY A 193 5.15 24.28 -27.09
CA GLY A 193 5.17 23.20 -28.07
C GLY A 193 6.52 22.99 -28.73
N GLN A 194 7.57 23.71 -28.32
CA GLN A 194 8.94 23.54 -28.79
C GLN A 194 9.81 23.05 -27.64
N PRO A 195 10.70 22.07 -27.87
CA PRO A 195 11.62 21.61 -26.83
C PRO A 195 12.65 22.67 -26.46
N ASP A 196 12.79 22.95 -25.16
CA ASP A 196 13.81 23.84 -24.59
C ASP A 196 15.10 23.11 -24.25
N ALA A 197 15.00 21.80 -23.98
CA ALA A 197 16.14 20.99 -23.57
C ALA A 197 16.01 19.55 -24.03
N PHE A 198 17.17 18.88 -24.14
CA PHE A 198 17.26 17.45 -24.42
C PHE A 198 16.88 16.63 -23.17
N GLY A 199 16.09 15.59 -23.38
CA GLY A 199 15.59 14.72 -22.33
C GLY A 199 14.33 15.25 -21.62
N PRO A 200 13.66 14.42 -20.80
CA PRO A 200 12.36 14.77 -20.22
C PRO A 200 12.48 15.82 -19.11
N CYS A 201 11.42 16.63 -18.98
CA CYS A 201 11.31 17.58 -17.89
C CYS A 201 11.27 16.91 -16.50
N ARG A 202 11.92 17.54 -15.50
CA ARG A 202 11.64 17.27 -14.08
C ARG A 202 10.42 18.07 -13.67
N ILE A 203 9.30 17.41 -13.48
CA ILE A 203 8.01 18.03 -13.19
C ILE A 203 7.92 18.32 -11.69
N GLY A 204 7.67 19.57 -11.35
CA GLY A 204 7.62 20.02 -9.97
C GLY A 204 6.58 21.10 -9.71
N PRO A 205 6.37 21.49 -8.43
CA PRO A 205 5.37 22.48 -8.05
C PRO A 205 5.87 23.94 -8.17
N TYR A 206 7.06 24.16 -8.72
CA TYR A 206 7.68 25.47 -8.79
C TYR A 206 7.71 25.97 -10.24
N ARG A 207 7.49 27.27 -10.41
CA ARG A 207 7.60 27.95 -11.70
C ARG A 207 8.97 28.63 -11.81
N TYR A 208 9.61 28.47 -12.94
CA TYR A 208 10.85 29.16 -13.26
C TYR A 208 10.64 30.05 -14.49
N PRO A 209 11.33 31.22 -14.60
CA PRO A 209 12.22 31.80 -13.59
C PRO A 209 11.45 32.34 -12.35
N GLU A 210 12.10 32.32 -11.19
CA GLU A 210 11.57 32.83 -9.92
C GLU A 210 12.59 33.81 -9.33
N ALA A 211 12.14 34.99 -8.92
CA ALA A 211 13.02 36.05 -8.41
C ALA A 211 13.77 35.60 -7.15
N GLY A 212 15.08 35.71 -7.17
CA GLY A 212 15.95 35.35 -6.03
C GLY A 212 16.19 33.85 -5.87
N ILE A 213 15.76 33.03 -6.83
CA ILE A 213 16.03 31.60 -6.88
C ILE A 213 16.70 31.27 -8.21
N ASP A 214 17.87 30.66 -8.14
CA ASP A 214 18.56 30.20 -9.34
C ASP A 214 17.72 29.14 -10.07
N PRO A 215 17.72 29.14 -11.42
CA PRO A 215 17.05 28.10 -12.17
C PRO A 215 17.65 26.75 -11.85
N ALA A 216 16.84 25.69 -11.93
CA ALA A 216 17.33 24.33 -11.78
C ALA A 216 18.41 24.05 -12.84
N PRO A 217 19.51 23.35 -12.48
CA PRO A 217 20.56 23.00 -13.45
C PRO A 217 20.13 21.93 -14.47
N HIS A 218 18.91 21.42 -14.33
CA HIS A 218 18.25 20.50 -15.25
C HIS A 218 16.94 21.10 -15.76
N ALA A 219 16.46 20.61 -16.87
CA ALA A 219 15.17 21.00 -17.42
C ALA A 219 14.02 20.72 -16.43
N ALA A 220 13.18 21.69 -16.19
CA ALA A 220 12.09 21.60 -15.23
C ALA A 220 10.79 22.17 -15.79
N ALA A 221 9.67 21.52 -15.52
CA ALA A 221 8.34 22.02 -15.86
C ALA A 221 7.45 22.13 -14.61
N PHE A 222 6.59 23.14 -14.63
CA PHE A 222 5.62 23.35 -13.54
C PHE A 222 4.40 22.47 -13.71
N SER A 223 3.99 21.77 -12.63
CA SER A 223 2.69 21.13 -12.57
C SER A 223 2.15 21.08 -11.14
N THR A 224 0.86 21.35 -10.99
CA THR A 224 0.14 21.12 -9.72
C THR A 224 -0.21 19.64 -9.50
N TRP A 225 -0.02 18.79 -10.50
CA TRP A 225 -0.29 17.36 -10.43
C TRP A 225 0.43 16.66 -9.26
N VAL A 226 1.70 17.04 -9.02
CA VAL A 226 2.52 16.50 -7.93
C VAL A 226 1.98 16.77 -6.52
N LYS A 227 1.00 17.68 -6.39
CA LYS A 227 0.34 18.03 -5.12
C LYS A 227 -1.05 17.40 -4.98
N ARG A 228 -1.50 16.63 -5.96
CA ARG A 228 -2.83 16.06 -5.98
C ARG A 228 -2.81 14.59 -5.58
N SER A 229 -3.82 14.16 -4.82
CA SER A 229 -3.98 12.77 -4.38
C SER A 229 -4.07 11.78 -5.55
N GLU A 230 -4.56 12.24 -6.70
CA GLU A 230 -4.67 11.43 -7.91
C GLU A 230 -3.33 10.92 -8.44
N MET A 231 -2.23 11.63 -8.19
CA MET A 231 -0.90 11.13 -8.51
C MET A 231 -0.56 9.86 -7.70
N CYS A 232 -0.94 9.85 -6.43
CA CYS A 232 -0.74 8.68 -5.56
C CYS A 232 -1.70 7.53 -5.89
N ALA A 233 -2.92 7.87 -6.30
CA ALA A 233 -3.98 6.93 -6.64
C ALA A 233 -3.58 5.93 -7.71
N ALA A 234 -2.69 6.31 -8.62
CA ALA A 234 -2.24 5.43 -9.68
C ALA A 234 -1.65 4.11 -9.16
N CYS A 235 -0.93 4.14 -8.04
CA CYS A 235 -0.33 2.97 -7.39
C CYS A 235 -1.02 2.57 -6.06
N HIS A 236 -1.84 3.47 -5.47
CA HIS A 236 -2.53 3.23 -4.20
C HIS A 236 -4.04 3.11 -4.37
N ASP A 237 -4.46 2.48 -5.49
CA ASP A 237 -5.83 2.07 -5.76
C ASP A 237 -5.84 0.88 -6.72
N ILE A 238 -5.68 -0.33 -6.17
CA ILE A 238 -5.40 -1.55 -6.92
C ILE A 238 -6.58 -2.51 -6.83
N SER A 239 -7.02 -2.97 -7.97
CA SER A 239 -7.96 -4.08 -8.15
C SER A 239 -7.38 -5.11 -9.13
N THR A 240 -8.02 -6.25 -9.23
CA THR A 240 -7.69 -7.23 -10.29
C THR A 240 -7.63 -6.55 -11.65
N PRO A 241 -6.61 -6.83 -12.47
CA PRO A 241 -6.49 -6.26 -13.81
C PRO A 241 -7.69 -6.54 -14.68
N VAL A 242 -8.05 -5.55 -15.51
CA VAL A 242 -9.09 -5.65 -16.54
C VAL A 242 -8.43 -5.82 -17.91
N THR A 243 -8.85 -6.87 -18.64
CA THR A 243 -8.41 -7.15 -20.01
C THR A 243 -9.50 -6.83 -21.02
N SER A 244 -9.22 -7.01 -22.30
CA SER A 244 -10.25 -6.92 -23.35
C SER A 244 -11.40 -7.91 -23.19
N ALA A 245 -11.18 -9.01 -22.45
CA ALA A 245 -12.21 -10.01 -22.14
C ALA A 245 -12.95 -9.71 -20.82
N GLY A 246 -12.62 -8.64 -20.11
CA GLY A 246 -13.16 -8.28 -18.81
C GLY A 246 -12.15 -8.44 -17.67
N PRO A 247 -12.59 -8.31 -16.40
CA PRO A 247 -11.74 -8.54 -15.24
C PRO A 247 -11.19 -9.97 -15.21
N LEU A 248 -9.93 -10.13 -14.82
CA LEU A 248 -9.33 -11.47 -14.64
C LEU A 248 -10.00 -12.25 -13.52
N LYS A 249 -10.49 -11.57 -12.50
CA LYS A 249 -11.40 -12.10 -11.47
C LYS A 249 -12.26 -10.99 -10.89
N THR A 250 -13.45 -11.38 -10.46
CA THR A 250 -14.46 -10.48 -9.89
C THR A 250 -14.66 -10.74 -8.40
N LEU A 251 -15.26 -9.80 -7.70
CA LEU A 251 -15.66 -9.96 -6.30
C LEU A 251 -16.93 -10.81 -6.23
N ILE A 252 -16.85 -11.95 -5.56
CA ILE A 252 -17.99 -12.75 -5.16
C ILE A 252 -18.54 -12.23 -3.83
N LEU A 253 -19.82 -11.93 -3.82
CA LEU A 253 -20.53 -11.40 -2.65
C LEU A 253 -20.82 -12.51 -1.61
N PRO A 254 -21.16 -12.16 -0.35
CA PRO A 254 -21.45 -13.15 0.70
C PRO A 254 -22.61 -14.11 0.40
N ASP A 255 -23.52 -13.75 -0.52
CA ASP A 255 -24.60 -14.61 -0.99
C ASP A 255 -24.20 -15.54 -2.16
N GLY A 256 -22.94 -15.47 -2.58
CA GLY A 256 -22.38 -16.25 -3.68
C GLY A 256 -22.62 -15.66 -5.06
N SER A 257 -23.26 -14.51 -5.17
CA SER A 257 -23.45 -13.82 -6.44
C SER A 257 -22.14 -13.15 -6.91
N ASP A 258 -21.90 -13.20 -8.22
CA ASP A 258 -20.81 -12.46 -8.84
C ASP A 258 -21.22 -10.99 -9.01
N SER A 259 -20.45 -10.08 -8.40
CA SER A 259 -20.72 -8.64 -8.52
C SER A 259 -20.37 -8.07 -9.90
N GLY A 260 -19.60 -8.79 -10.72
CA GLY A 260 -19.09 -8.31 -12.00
C GLY A 260 -18.00 -7.24 -11.90
N ILE A 261 -17.64 -6.79 -10.68
CA ILE A 261 -16.58 -5.80 -10.49
C ILE A 261 -15.22 -6.45 -10.27
N PRO A 262 -14.10 -5.81 -10.68
CA PRO A 262 -12.76 -6.29 -10.40
C PRO A 262 -12.54 -6.48 -8.91
N PHE A 263 -11.94 -7.61 -8.50
CA PHE A 263 -11.71 -7.87 -7.08
C PHE A 263 -10.77 -6.81 -6.47
N PRO A 264 -11.17 -6.13 -5.36
CA PRO A 264 -10.39 -5.08 -4.74
C PRO A 264 -9.19 -5.68 -3.97
N ILE A 265 -7.97 -5.17 -4.23
CA ILE A 265 -6.74 -5.63 -3.59
C ILE A 265 -6.27 -4.60 -2.55
N GLU A 266 -6.05 -3.36 -2.98
CA GLU A 266 -5.62 -2.24 -2.13
C GLU A 266 -6.33 -0.98 -2.61
N ARG A 267 -7.20 -0.40 -1.77
CA ARG A 267 -8.14 0.65 -2.18
C ARG A 267 -8.02 1.92 -1.34
N THR A 268 -6.80 2.25 -0.91
CA THR A 268 -6.55 3.40 0.00
C THR A 268 -7.04 4.73 -0.58
N TYR A 269 -6.84 4.96 -1.89
CA TYR A 269 -7.36 6.18 -2.52
C TYR A 269 -8.89 6.19 -2.60
N ALA A 270 -9.53 5.07 -2.96
CA ALA A 270 -10.98 4.99 -3.00
C ALA A 270 -11.60 5.18 -1.60
N GLU A 271 -10.97 4.65 -0.56
CA GLU A 271 -11.37 4.85 0.84
C GLU A 271 -11.27 6.33 1.23
N TRP A 272 -10.16 7.01 0.90
CA TRP A 272 -9.98 8.44 1.12
C TRP A 272 -10.99 9.25 0.32
N ARG A 273 -11.20 8.92 -0.95
CA ARG A 273 -12.14 9.63 -1.83
C ARG A 273 -13.59 9.56 -1.33
N ALA A 274 -13.95 8.49 -0.62
CA ALA A 274 -15.27 8.31 -0.01
C ALA A 274 -15.41 8.98 1.37
N SER A 275 -14.35 9.61 1.90
CA SER A 275 -14.32 10.26 3.20
C SER A 275 -14.51 11.77 3.12
N ALA A 276 -14.70 12.41 4.26
CA ALA A 276 -14.73 13.87 4.36
C ALA A 276 -13.35 14.54 4.16
N PHE A 277 -12.26 13.76 4.17
CA PHE A 277 -10.92 14.29 3.91
C PHE A 277 -10.71 14.68 2.44
N ALA A 278 -11.45 14.09 1.51
CA ALA A 278 -11.43 14.49 0.10
C ALA A 278 -12.08 15.85 -0.14
N ASP A 279 -12.94 16.30 0.77
CA ASP A 279 -13.59 17.59 0.77
C ASP A 279 -12.93 18.50 1.82
N ARG A 280 -12.98 19.81 1.61
CA ARG A 280 -12.41 20.78 2.58
C ARG A 280 -13.21 20.87 3.89
N ILE A 281 -14.46 20.46 3.83
CA ILE A 281 -15.41 20.50 4.94
C ILE A 281 -15.86 19.08 5.18
N PHE A 282 -15.80 18.61 6.42
CA PHE A 282 -16.34 17.32 6.80
C PHE A 282 -17.84 17.24 6.53
N ALA A 283 -18.35 16.02 6.33
CA ALA A 283 -19.77 15.80 6.06
C ALA A 283 -20.71 16.35 7.15
N ASP A 284 -20.23 16.55 8.37
CA ASP A 284 -20.92 17.20 9.49
C ASP A 284 -20.80 18.74 9.49
N GLY A 285 -20.19 19.33 8.45
CA GLY A 285 -20.01 20.77 8.33
C GLY A 285 -18.80 21.34 9.06
N MET A 286 -18.01 20.51 9.74
CA MET A 286 -16.79 20.96 10.42
C MET A 286 -15.65 21.14 9.41
N ALA A 287 -15.02 22.32 9.47
CA ALA A 287 -13.78 22.56 8.75
C ALA A 287 -12.63 21.71 9.35
N LEU A 288 -11.60 21.43 8.54
CA LEU A 288 -10.34 20.89 9.04
C LEU A 288 -9.72 21.87 10.05
N ASP A 289 -9.22 21.35 11.16
CA ASP A 289 -8.75 22.17 12.29
C ASP A 289 -7.59 23.10 11.92
N GLU A 290 -6.74 22.72 10.96
CA GLU A 290 -5.68 23.56 10.44
C GLU A 290 -5.54 23.40 8.92
N PRO A 291 -5.91 24.39 8.10
CA PRO A 291 -5.60 24.38 6.68
C PRO A 291 -4.09 24.49 6.49
N ARG A 292 -3.49 23.45 5.93
CA ARG A 292 -2.04 23.40 5.65
C ARG A 292 -1.78 23.79 4.20
N GLY A 293 -1.16 24.95 3.98
CA GLY A 293 -0.68 25.36 2.68
C GLY A 293 -1.74 25.25 1.55
N ASP A 294 -1.57 24.29 0.66
CA ASP A 294 -2.44 24.09 -0.51
C ASP A 294 -3.81 23.47 -0.21
N LEU A 295 -4.11 23.06 1.01
CA LEU A 295 -5.41 22.49 1.38
C LEU A 295 -6.57 23.41 1.06
N ALA A 296 -6.31 24.71 1.09
CA ALA A 296 -7.29 25.70 0.66
C ALA A 296 -7.86 25.42 -0.74
N ARG A 297 -7.10 24.71 -1.60
CA ARG A 297 -7.45 24.43 -2.99
C ARG A 297 -7.89 22.98 -3.23
N PHE A 298 -7.29 22.00 -2.54
CA PHE A 298 -7.39 20.59 -2.90
C PHE A 298 -8.04 19.68 -1.83
N GLY A 299 -8.42 20.20 -0.68
CA GLY A 299 -8.81 19.41 0.47
C GLY A 299 -7.59 18.84 1.23
N GLU A 300 -7.78 17.82 2.05
CA GLU A 300 -6.71 17.12 2.77
C GLU A 300 -6.14 16.03 1.84
N THR A 301 -5.08 16.36 1.11
CA THR A 301 -4.49 15.43 0.14
C THR A 301 -3.62 14.36 0.79
N CYS A 302 -3.28 13.29 0.04
CA CYS A 302 -2.31 12.29 0.49
C CYS A 302 -0.99 12.95 0.89
N GLN A 303 -0.53 13.93 0.10
CA GLN A 303 0.73 14.64 0.34
C GLN A 303 0.69 15.46 1.62
N SER A 304 -0.46 16.04 2.01
CA SER A 304 -0.54 16.85 3.23
C SER A 304 -0.28 16.05 4.52
N CYS A 305 -0.58 14.76 4.52
CA CYS A 305 -0.31 13.87 5.65
C CYS A 305 1.00 13.09 5.50
N HIS A 306 1.28 12.55 4.29
CA HIS A 306 2.40 11.67 4.04
C HIS A 306 3.68 12.38 3.57
N MET A 307 3.59 13.67 3.23
CA MET A 307 4.68 14.56 2.86
C MET A 307 4.50 15.91 3.57
N PRO A 308 4.56 15.96 4.92
CA PRO A 308 4.30 17.19 5.67
C PRO A 308 5.26 18.30 5.25
N GLN A 309 4.84 19.55 5.45
CA GLN A 309 5.64 20.70 5.04
C GLN A 309 6.91 20.84 5.90
N ALA A 310 8.03 21.08 5.22
CA ALA A 310 9.28 21.38 5.91
C ALA A 310 9.19 22.72 6.65
N PRO A 311 9.62 22.78 7.93
CA PRO A 311 9.58 24.01 8.70
C PRO A 311 10.62 25.02 8.21
N GLU A 312 10.36 26.30 8.47
CA GLU A 312 11.40 27.31 8.39
C GLU A 312 12.46 27.13 9.51
N PRO A 313 13.71 27.46 9.25
CA PRO A 313 14.32 27.94 8.00
C PRO A 313 14.82 26.82 7.08
N GLN A 314 14.49 25.56 7.34
CA GLN A 314 15.07 24.38 6.67
C GLN A 314 14.46 24.13 5.28
N ALA A 315 13.36 24.80 4.96
CA ALA A 315 12.61 24.59 3.72
C ALA A 315 13.36 25.13 2.49
N ARG A 316 14.28 24.33 1.94
CA ARG A 316 14.87 24.54 0.61
C ARG A 316 14.99 23.22 -0.13
N ALA A 317 14.66 23.24 -1.43
CA ALA A 317 14.62 22.03 -2.24
C ALA A 317 16.00 21.55 -2.69
N CYS A 318 16.95 22.45 -2.82
CA CYS A 318 18.28 22.22 -3.41
C CYS A 318 19.33 23.06 -2.70
N GLN A 319 20.58 22.62 -2.70
CA GLN A 319 21.68 23.35 -2.06
C GLN A 319 21.92 24.74 -2.62
N GLN A 320 21.60 24.98 -3.90
CA GLN A 320 21.72 26.30 -4.54
C GLN A 320 20.62 27.26 -4.15
N ASN A 321 19.48 26.76 -3.66
CA ASN A 321 18.39 27.64 -3.24
C ASN A 321 18.71 28.35 -1.91
N PRO A 322 18.26 29.59 -1.70
CA PRO A 322 18.36 30.27 -0.43
C PRO A 322 17.66 29.48 0.69
N GLN A 323 18.18 29.54 1.88
CA GLN A 323 17.58 28.93 3.06
C GLN A 323 16.17 29.52 3.30
N GLY A 324 15.18 28.67 3.57
CA GLY A 324 13.78 29.10 3.75
C GLY A 324 13.04 29.51 2.48
N SER A 325 13.69 29.42 1.29
CA SER A 325 13.08 29.84 0.02
C SER A 325 11.82 29.05 -0.37
N ARG A 326 11.60 27.89 0.26
CA ARG A 326 10.43 27.02 0.04
C ARG A 326 9.56 26.87 1.29
N ALA A 327 9.62 27.83 2.20
CA ALA A 327 8.79 27.85 3.40
C ALA A 327 7.30 27.70 3.08
N GLY A 328 6.63 26.75 3.75
CA GLY A 328 5.23 26.43 3.51
C GLY A 328 4.93 25.77 2.15
N ASN A 329 5.96 25.43 1.35
CA ASN A 329 5.78 24.88 0.01
C ASN A 329 6.80 23.77 -0.34
N LEU A 330 7.45 23.14 0.63
CA LEU A 330 8.33 22.00 0.45
C LEU A 330 7.79 20.81 1.23
N GLY A 331 7.25 19.81 0.53
CA GLY A 331 6.89 18.53 1.17
C GLY A 331 8.13 17.74 1.55
N ILE A 332 8.19 17.25 2.79
CA ILE A 332 9.20 16.29 3.23
C ILE A 332 8.92 14.96 2.53
N HIS A 333 9.93 14.39 1.86
CA HIS A 333 9.77 13.15 1.07
C HIS A 333 9.82 11.90 1.94
N GLU A 334 9.25 11.95 3.15
CA GLU A 334 9.27 10.81 4.08
C GLU A 334 8.26 9.71 3.75
N PHE A 335 7.22 10.02 2.98
CA PHE A 335 6.18 9.07 2.58
C PHE A 335 5.78 8.07 3.70
N ALA A 336 5.71 8.56 4.92
CA ALA A 336 5.51 7.72 6.09
C ALA A 336 4.17 6.97 6.02
N GLY A 337 4.24 5.65 6.10
CA GLY A 337 3.10 4.73 6.16
C GLY A 337 3.09 3.96 7.47
N ALA A 338 2.57 2.74 7.45
CA ALA A 338 2.46 1.89 8.64
C ALA A 338 3.64 0.93 8.84
N ASN A 339 4.59 0.85 7.88
CA ASN A 339 5.69 -0.10 7.93
C ASN A 339 6.90 0.48 8.69
N ALA A 340 6.86 0.41 10.02
CA ALA A 340 7.97 0.82 10.87
C ALA A 340 9.05 -0.27 11.04
N TRP A 341 8.79 -1.50 10.57
CA TRP A 341 9.66 -2.66 10.76
C TRP A 341 10.64 -2.87 9.61
N MET A 342 10.16 -2.90 8.36
CA MET A 342 10.98 -3.24 7.20
C MET A 342 12.19 -2.31 6.98
N PRO A 343 12.14 -0.99 7.22
CA PRO A 343 13.34 -0.16 7.12
C PRO A 343 14.48 -0.64 8.01
N GLY A 344 14.19 -1.19 9.19
CA GLY A 344 15.19 -1.80 10.08
C GLY A 344 15.78 -3.10 9.50
N VAL A 345 14.96 -3.93 8.88
CA VAL A 345 15.40 -5.14 8.17
C VAL A 345 16.34 -4.77 7.02
N LEU A 346 15.95 -3.81 6.19
CA LEU A 346 16.74 -3.34 5.05
C LEU A 346 18.05 -2.68 5.48
N SER A 347 18.03 -1.94 6.59
CA SER A 347 19.25 -1.38 7.18
C SER A 347 20.23 -2.46 7.61
N ASN A 348 19.75 -3.57 8.16
CA ASN A 348 20.59 -4.70 8.54
C ASN A 348 21.14 -5.46 7.33
N LEU A 349 20.33 -5.62 6.29
CA LEU A 349 20.73 -6.34 5.07
C LEU A 349 21.70 -5.53 4.21
N TYR A 350 21.39 -4.28 3.94
CA TYR A 350 22.04 -3.47 2.89
C TYR A 350 22.69 -2.18 3.41
N GLY A 351 22.35 -1.73 4.62
CA GLY A 351 22.79 -0.41 5.11
C GLY A 351 24.30 -0.22 5.14
N SER A 352 25.08 -1.28 5.31
CA SER A 352 26.54 -1.22 5.27
C SER A 352 27.07 -0.94 3.86
N ALA A 353 26.49 -1.59 2.84
CA ALA A 353 26.88 -1.44 1.45
C ALA A 353 26.36 -0.11 0.85
N LEU A 354 25.10 0.22 1.12
CA LEU A 354 24.45 1.45 0.66
C LEU A 354 24.97 2.74 1.35
N GLY A 355 25.82 2.60 2.35
CA GLY A 355 26.53 3.71 2.98
C GLY A 355 25.76 4.45 4.08
N PRO A 356 26.45 5.38 4.77
CA PRO A 356 25.94 5.99 6.01
C PRO A 356 24.75 6.93 5.81
N ASN A 357 24.58 7.52 4.65
CA ASN A 357 23.43 8.37 4.35
C ASN A 357 22.14 7.56 4.31
N ARG A 358 22.14 6.43 3.61
CA ARG A 358 20.99 5.53 3.50
C ARG A 358 20.71 4.83 4.83
N GLN A 359 21.75 4.43 5.56
CA GLN A 359 21.59 3.83 6.88
C GLN A 359 20.89 4.77 7.86
N GLN A 360 21.25 6.06 7.86
CA GLN A 360 20.53 7.07 8.66
C GLN A 360 19.09 7.29 8.17
N ALA A 361 18.86 7.26 6.86
CA ALA A 361 17.54 7.42 6.28
C ALA A 361 16.59 6.27 6.65
N PHE A 362 17.07 5.03 6.74
CA PHE A 362 16.26 3.90 7.23
C PHE A 362 15.77 4.13 8.66
N ALA A 363 16.64 4.58 9.56
CA ALA A 363 16.24 4.87 10.94
C ALA A 363 15.22 6.03 11.01
N GLN A 364 15.38 7.04 10.16
CA GLN A 364 14.43 8.14 10.04
C GLN A 364 13.07 7.66 9.52
N ALA A 365 13.03 6.82 8.48
CA ALA A 365 11.81 6.26 7.92
C ALA A 365 11.05 5.38 8.94
N ALA A 366 11.74 4.55 9.71
CA ALA A 366 11.13 3.77 10.79
C ALA A 366 10.50 4.66 11.87
N SER A 367 11.19 5.75 12.24
CA SER A 367 10.68 6.74 13.21
C SER A 367 9.46 7.48 12.68
N ALA A 368 9.49 7.92 11.41
CA ALA A 368 8.38 8.61 10.75
C ALA A 368 7.13 7.70 10.65
N ALA A 369 7.32 6.42 10.29
CA ALA A 369 6.23 5.44 10.26
C ALA A 369 5.62 5.19 11.65
N THR A 370 6.45 5.11 12.69
CA THR A 370 5.99 5.00 14.08
C THR A 370 5.16 6.22 14.48
N ALA A 371 5.66 7.44 14.20
CA ALA A 371 4.95 8.68 14.50
C ALA A 371 3.64 8.81 13.70
N MET A 372 3.59 8.33 12.45
CA MET A 372 2.38 8.28 11.63
C MET A 372 1.33 7.37 12.27
N LEU A 373 1.71 6.16 12.66
CA LEU A 373 0.82 5.23 13.36
C LEU A 373 0.25 5.84 14.64
N GLN A 374 1.09 6.50 15.46
CA GLN A 374 0.65 7.14 16.72
C GLN A 374 -0.32 8.30 16.54
N ARG A 375 -0.36 8.92 15.34
CA ARG A 375 -1.32 9.98 15.00
C ARG A 375 -2.59 9.44 14.35
N SER A 376 -2.62 8.17 13.94
CA SER A 376 -3.69 7.60 13.12
C SER A 376 -4.93 7.21 13.91
N ALA A 377 -4.85 7.07 15.22
CA ALA A 377 -5.97 6.65 16.06
C ALA A 377 -5.91 7.24 17.47
N SER A 378 -7.06 7.27 18.13
CA SER A 378 -7.17 7.50 19.56
C SER A 378 -7.94 6.40 20.26
N VAL A 379 -7.65 6.17 21.55
CA VAL A 379 -8.34 5.21 22.41
C VAL A 379 -8.89 5.91 23.64
N GLN A 380 -10.15 5.61 23.97
CA GLN A 380 -10.78 6.03 25.21
C GLN A 380 -11.18 4.79 26.01
N LEU A 381 -10.95 4.80 27.32
CA LEU A 381 -11.30 3.71 28.25
C LEU A 381 -12.17 4.24 29.36
N THR A 382 -13.30 3.61 29.60
CA THR A 382 -14.21 3.88 30.71
C THR A 382 -14.41 2.60 31.52
N LEU A 383 -14.41 2.71 32.83
CA LEU A 383 -14.64 1.59 33.75
C LEU A 383 -15.88 1.84 34.59
N SER A 384 -16.64 0.77 34.86
CA SER A 384 -17.70 0.81 35.87
C SER A 384 -17.07 0.93 37.28
N PRO A 385 -17.82 1.42 38.29
CA PRO A 385 -17.45 1.25 39.69
C PRO A 385 -17.30 -0.25 40.06
N LEU A 386 -16.38 -0.55 40.97
CA LEU A 386 -16.18 -1.90 41.51
C LEU A 386 -16.18 -1.83 43.05
N ALA A 387 -17.16 -2.48 43.69
CA ALA A 387 -17.35 -2.43 45.16
C ALA A 387 -16.38 -3.35 45.90
N ALA A 388 -16.17 -4.58 45.40
CA ALA A 388 -15.39 -5.61 46.07
C ALA A 388 -14.88 -6.66 45.07
N ALA A 389 -13.90 -7.46 45.50
CA ALA A 389 -13.49 -8.68 44.85
C ALA A 389 -13.95 -9.89 45.71
N PRO A 390 -14.52 -10.99 45.15
CA PRO A 390 -14.72 -11.17 43.70
C PRO A 390 -15.83 -10.31 43.12
N GLY A 391 -15.75 -10.03 41.81
CA GLY A 391 -16.74 -9.22 41.11
C GLY A 391 -16.49 -9.19 39.59
N THR A 392 -17.26 -8.40 38.88
CA THR A 392 -17.06 -8.14 37.46
C THR A 392 -16.87 -6.65 37.22
N LEU A 393 -15.76 -6.27 36.62
CA LEU A 393 -15.49 -4.91 36.20
C LEU A 393 -15.89 -4.75 34.73
N GLN A 394 -16.83 -3.85 34.45
CA GLN A 394 -17.17 -3.52 33.07
C GLN A 394 -16.21 -2.48 32.53
N ALA A 395 -15.59 -2.76 31.38
CA ALA A 395 -14.74 -1.83 30.67
C ALA A 395 -15.34 -1.56 29.27
N SER A 396 -15.42 -0.29 28.91
CA SER A 396 -15.81 0.15 27.56
C SER A 396 -14.63 0.86 26.93
N VAL A 397 -14.26 0.40 25.74
CA VAL A 397 -13.13 0.95 24.97
C VAL A 397 -13.67 1.49 23.64
N ARG A 398 -13.41 2.76 23.36
CA ARG A 398 -13.65 3.38 22.05
C ARG A 398 -12.35 3.56 21.32
N VAL A 399 -12.27 3.06 20.09
CA VAL A 399 -11.19 3.32 19.13
C VAL A 399 -11.73 4.25 18.06
N THR A 400 -11.09 5.41 17.87
CA THR A 400 -11.48 6.37 16.82
C THR A 400 -10.40 6.42 15.74
N ASN A 401 -10.80 6.28 14.48
CA ASN A 401 -9.94 6.46 13.33
C ASN A 401 -9.74 7.97 13.05
N LEU A 402 -8.49 8.41 13.04
CA LEU A 402 -8.07 9.78 12.72
C LEU A 402 -7.41 9.89 11.34
N ALA A 403 -7.24 8.77 10.63
CA ALA A 403 -6.68 8.74 9.28
C ALA A 403 -7.76 9.07 8.21
N GLY A 404 -7.31 9.50 7.04
CA GLY A 404 -8.17 9.83 5.90
C GLY A 404 -8.72 8.62 5.13
N HIS A 405 -8.39 7.41 5.52
CA HIS A 405 -8.77 6.14 4.91
C HIS A 405 -9.10 5.13 6.00
N LYS A 406 -9.56 3.93 5.66
CA LYS A 406 -9.81 2.87 6.65
C LYS A 406 -8.54 2.57 7.47
N LEU A 407 -8.74 2.13 8.69
CA LEU A 407 -7.64 1.80 9.59
C LEU A 407 -7.77 0.35 10.10
N PRO A 408 -6.76 -0.50 9.82
CA PRO A 408 -5.59 -0.30 8.95
C PRO A 408 -5.96 -0.21 7.46
N SER A 409 -5.04 0.27 6.60
CA SER A 409 -5.22 0.36 5.14
C SER A 409 -3.98 -0.14 4.40
N GLY A 410 -3.99 -0.05 3.07
CA GLY A 410 -2.94 -0.56 2.19
C GLY A 410 -3.14 -2.04 1.86
N TYR A 411 -2.07 -2.73 1.43
CA TYR A 411 -2.10 -4.16 1.20
C TYR A 411 -2.54 -4.90 2.48
N SER A 412 -3.61 -5.66 2.36
CA SER A 412 -4.37 -6.12 3.53
C SER A 412 -3.87 -7.44 4.12
N GLU A 413 -3.22 -8.30 3.32
CA GLU A 413 -2.81 -9.62 3.79
C GLU A 413 -1.64 -9.57 4.77
N GLY A 414 -1.72 -10.37 5.82
CA GLY A 414 -0.69 -10.45 6.83
C GLY A 414 -0.52 -9.20 7.69
N ARG A 415 -1.46 -8.25 7.63
CA ARG A 415 -1.45 -6.99 8.38
C ARG A 415 -2.65 -6.92 9.29
N ARG A 416 -2.45 -6.54 10.56
CA ARG A 416 -3.53 -6.42 11.55
C ARG A 416 -3.31 -5.26 12.52
N MET A 417 -4.41 -4.78 13.08
CA MET A 417 -4.45 -3.89 14.23
C MET A 417 -5.40 -4.51 15.26
N TRP A 418 -5.11 -4.38 16.56
CA TRP A 418 -5.99 -4.95 17.58
C TRP A 418 -5.95 -4.18 18.89
N LEU A 419 -7.02 -4.37 19.69
CA LEU A 419 -7.06 -3.97 21.09
C LEU A 419 -6.46 -5.09 21.95
N GLU A 420 -5.39 -4.76 22.68
CA GLU A 420 -4.81 -5.58 23.74
C GLU A 420 -5.19 -4.97 25.08
N LEU A 421 -5.85 -5.75 25.95
CA LEU A 421 -6.21 -5.32 27.29
C LEU A 421 -5.51 -6.15 28.36
N GLU A 422 -5.18 -5.46 29.47
CA GLU A 422 -4.62 -6.11 30.65
C GLU A 422 -5.24 -5.51 31.92
N ALA A 423 -5.62 -6.37 32.87
CA ALA A 423 -6.12 -5.97 34.18
C ALA A 423 -5.19 -6.40 35.30
N ARG A 424 -4.92 -5.47 36.24
CA ARG A 424 -4.02 -5.65 37.38
C ARG A 424 -4.68 -5.22 38.67
N GLY A 425 -4.39 -5.94 39.76
CA GLY A 425 -4.69 -5.48 41.12
C GLY A 425 -3.79 -4.34 41.57
N ALA A 426 -4.09 -3.70 42.70
CA ALA A 426 -3.28 -2.60 43.28
C ALA A 426 -1.82 -3.01 43.56
N GLY A 427 -1.53 -4.29 43.76
CA GLY A 427 -0.17 -4.83 43.88
C GLY A 427 0.59 -5.00 42.56
N GLY A 428 -0.01 -4.65 41.43
CA GLY A 428 0.61 -4.72 40.11
C GLY A 428 0.54 -6.10 39.43
N GLN A 429 0.07 -7.16 40.11
CA GLN A 429 -0.04 -8.48 39.51
C GLN A 429 -1.16 -8.49 38.45
N VAL A 430 -0.83 -9.01 37.28
CA VAL A 430 -1.78 -9.22 36.18
C VAL A 430 -2.63 -10.46 36.50
N PHE A 431 -3.94 -10.35 36.36
CA PHE A 431 -4.85 -11.46 36.55
C PHE A 431 -5.76 -11.72 35.34
N TRP A 432 -5.79 -10.81 34.39
CA TRP A 432 -6.61 -10.98 33.18
C TRP A 432 -5.95 -10.28 31.97
N ARG A 433 -6.09 -10.89 30.79
CA ARG A 433 -5.64 -10.34 29.51
C ARG A 433 -6.66 -10.69 28.43
N SER A 434 -6.69 -9.87 27.38
CA SER A 434 -7.42 -10.13 26.13
C SER A 434 -6.53 -9.76 24.94
N ASN A 435 -6.56 -10.58 23.89
CA ASN A 435 -5.76 -10.45 22.67
C ASN A 435 -4.25 -10.23 22.98
N ALA A 436 -3.70 -11.07 23.83
CA ALA A 436 -2.31 -10.97 24.27
C ALA A 436 -1.33 -11.37 23.16
N TYR A 437 -0.33 -10.51 22.92
CA TYR A 437 0.74 -10.80 21.96
C TYR A 437 1.96 -11.42 22.66
N ASP A 438 2.47 -12.51 22.10
CA ASP A 438 3.71 -13.13 22.54
C ASP A 438 4.88 -12.72 21.63
N ALA A 439 5.74 -11.85 22.11
CA ALA A 439 6.91 -11.37 21.37
C ALA A 439 7.95 -12.48 21.08
N THR A 440 7.96 -13.58 21.85
CA THR A 440 8.90 -14.69 21.67
C THR A 440 8.55 -15.53 20.44
N THR A 441 7.26 -15.72 20.19
CA THR A 441 6.76 -16.56 19.10
C THR A 441 6.17 -15.74 17.95
N GLY A 442 5.86 -14.47 18.16
CA GLY A 442 5.13 -13.62 17.22
C GLY A 442 3.64 -13.94 17.13
N ALA A 443 3.12 -14.77 18.03
CA ALA A 443 1.71 -15.18 18.04
C ALA A 443 0.82 -14.16 18.75
N LEU A 444 -0.40 -14.00 18.25
CA LEU A 444 -1.48 -13.27 18.90
C LEU A 444 -2.51 -14.28 19.43
N ALA A 445 -2.71 -14.31 20.75
CA ALA A 445 -3.75 -15.12 21.36
C ALA A 445 -5.10 -14.43 21.21
N ILE A 446 -5.83 -14.76 20.14
CA ILE A 446 -7.11 -14.13 19.79
C ILE A 446 -8.23 -14.76 20.62
N ASP A 447 -8.73 -14.06 21.62
CA ASP A 447 -9.95 -14.38 22.38
C ASP A 447 -11.14 -13.47 22.03
N ARG A 448 -10.84 -12.32 21.38
CA ARG A 448 -11.80 -11.34 20.91
C ARG A 448 -11.49 -10.94 19.46
N ASP A 449 -11.87 -11.81 18.50
CA ASP A 449 -11.67 -11.58 17.05
C ASP A 449 -12.36 -10.29 16.57
N ASP A 450 -13.47 -9.92 17.22
CA ASP A 450 -14.16 -8.68 16.95
C ASP A 450 -13.37 -7.41 17.32
N ALA A 451 -12.31 -7.52 18.12
CA ALA A 451 -11.39 -6.46 18.47
C ALA A 451 -10.02 -6.59 17.73
N VAL A 452 -9.93 -7.47 16.73
CA VAL A 452 -8.83 -7.55 15.76
C VAL A 452 -9.33 -6.97 14.44
N TYR A 453 -8.76 -5.82 14.04
CA TYR A 453 -9.15 -5.07 12.85
C TYR A 453 -8.26 -5.47 11.68
N GLU A 454 -8.85 -6.08 10.66
CA GLU A 454 -8.14 -6.65 9.51
C GLU A 454 -9.09 -6.89 8.34
N VAL A 455 -8.52 -7.21 7.18
CA VAL A 455 -9.25 -7.84 6.08
C VAL A 455 -8.81 -9.30 5.98
N LYS A 456 -9.76 -10.22 5.89
CA LYS A 456 -9.52 -11.61 5.49
C LYS A 456 -10.14 -11.82 4.12
N GLN A 457 -9.29 -11.91 3.13
CA GLN A 457 -9.65 -12.30 1.77
C GLN A 457 -9.54 -13.81 1.63
N GLY A 458 -10.31 -14.38 0.72
CA GLY A 458 -10.33 -15.83 0.53
C GLY A 458 -10.79 -16.23 -0.86
N ILE A 459 -10.91 -17.53 -1.04
CA ILE A 459 -11.37 -18.15 -2.28
C ILE A 459 -12.80 -18.65 -2.04
N TRP A 460 -13.74 -18.22 -2.91
CA TRP A 460 -15.12 -18.66 -2.81
C TRP A 460 -15.25 -20.13 -3.16
N ASN A 461 -15.71 -20.95 -2.22
CA ASN A 461 -16.01 -22.36 -2.43
C ASN A 461 -17.52 -22.58 -2.58
N ALA A 462 -17.97 -22.64 -3.83
CA ALA A 462 -19.37 -22.95 -4.17
C ALA A 462 -19.74 -24.43 -3.96
N ALA A 463 -18.74 -25.33 -3.86
CA ALA A 463 -18.95 -26.77 -3.69
C ALA A 463 -18.98 -27.21 -2.22
N ALA A 464 -18.70 -26.32 -1.27
CA ALA A 464 -18.85 -26.62 0.15
C ALA A 464 -20.31 -26.93 0.52
N PRO A 465 -20.57 -27.76 1.53
CA PRO A 465 -21.93 -28.04 2.01
C PRO A 465 -22.75 -26.79 2.32
N VAL A 466 -22.07 -25.75 2.81
CA VAL A 466 -22.55 -24.36 2.89
C VAL A 466 -21.54 -23.51 2.14
N PRO A 467 -21.88 -22.96 0.97
CA PRO A 467 -20.97 -22.12 0.20
C PRO A 467 -20.42 -20.98 1.05
N SER A 468 -19.12 -20.78 1.01
CA SER A 468 -18.42 -19.83 1.87
C SER A 468 -17.14 -19.28 1.24
N CYS A 469 -16.70 -18.15 1.76
CA CYS A 469 -15.39 -17.58 1.47
C CYS A 469 -14.34 -18.24 2.36
N GLU A 470 -13.55 -19.15 1.81
CA GLU A 470 -12.54 -19.90 2.55
C GLU A 470 -11.24 -19.09 2.70
N THR A 471 -10.81 -18.93 3.93
CA THR A 471 -9.56 -18.25 4.33
C THR A 471 -8.52 -19.19 4.93
N GLU A 472 -8.86 -20.47 5.01
CA GLU A 472 -8.01 -21.52 5.56
C GLU A 472 -8.01 -22.74 4.61
N ASP A 473 -6.90 -23.45 4.59
CA ASP A 473 -6.78 -24.71 3.84
C ASP A 473 -7.47 -25.89 4.56
N ALA A 474 -7.42 -27.07 3.96
CA ALA A 474 -8.02 -28.28 4.52
C ALA A 474 -7.40 -28.73 5.87
N GLN A 475 -6.27 -28.17 6.26
CA GLN A 475 -5.59 -28.40 7.53
C GLN A 475 -5.89 -27.28 8.55
N GLY A 476 -6.74 -26.32 8.22
CA GLY A 476 -7.06 -25.16 9.06
C GLY A 476 -5.93 -24.14 9.17
N ARG A 477 -5.03 -24.08 8.20
CA ARG A 477 -3.96 -23.09 8.15
C ARG A 477 -4.41 -21.89 7.31
N PRO A 478 -4.18 -20.64 7.77
CA PRO A 478 -4.52 -19.45 7.00
C PRO A 478 -3.89 -19.43 5.60
N MET A 479 -4.69 -19.08 4.61
CA MET A 479 -4.28 -18.93 3.21
C MET A 479 -4.19 -17.45 2.84
N PHE A 480 -3.18 -17.10 2.03
CA PHE A 480 -2.93 -15.75 1.53
C PHE A 480 -2.63 -15.76 0.04
N HIS A 481 -3.47 -16.46 -0.73
CA HIS A 481 -3.37 -16.57 -2.19
C HIS A 481 -3.97 -15.34 -2.89
N PHE A 482 -3.42 -14.15 -2.66
CA PHE A 482 -4.02 -12.90 -3.11
C PHE A 482 -4.27 -12.84 -4.63
N ALA A 483 -3.46 -13.55 -5.43
CA ALA A 483 -3.71 -13.67 -6.86
C ALA A 483 -4.97 -14.48 -7.18
N LEU A 484 -5.39 -15.39 -6.29
CA LEU A 484 -6.58 -16.24 -6.44
C LEU A 484 -7.79 -15.75 -5.64
N ASN A 485 -7.58 -15.02 -4.56
CA ASN A 485 -8.66 -14.52 -3.70
C ASN A 485 -9.71 -13.77 -4.51
N ASN A 486 -10.98 -14.14 -4.34
CA ASN A 486 -12.12 -13.55 -5.05
C ASN A 486 -13.31 -13.20 -4.16
N CYS A 487 -13.17 -13.36 -2.84
CA CYS A 487 -14.20 -13.00 -1.87
C CYS A 487 -13.57 -12.40 -0.60
N ILE A 488 -14.37 -11.75 0.21
CA ILE A 488 -13.96 -11.11 1.47
C ILE A 488 -14.77 -11.73 2.60
N ALA A 489 -14.11 -12.50 3.48
CA ALA A 489 -14.73 -13.14 4.62
C ALA A 489 -14.88 -12.17 5.82
N LYS A 490 -13.96 -11.23 5.96
CA LYS A 490 -13.95 -10.23 7.04
C LYS A 490 -13.36 -8.92 6.53
N ASP A 491 -14.02 -7.80 6.74
CA ASP A 491 -13.46 -6.44 6.68
C ASP A 491 -14.06 -5.61 7.80
N ASN A 492 -13.41 -5.63 8.95
CA ASN A 492 -13.83 -4.85 10.12
C ASN A 492 -12.89 -3.67 10.40
N ARG A 493 -12.16 -3.21 9.40
CA ARG A 493 -11.34 -2.00 9.48
C ARG A 493 -12.22 -0.78 9.74
N ILE A 494 -11.75 0.10 10.63
CA ILE A 494 -12.53 1.27 11.05
C ILE A 494 -12.57 2.30 9.91
N PRO A 495 -13.77 2.72 9.43
CA PRO A 495 -13.89 3.73 8.37
C PRO A 495 -13.26 5.06 8.77
N PRO A 496 -12.82 5.88 7.79
CA PRO A 496 -12.42 7.26 8.07
C PRO A 496 -13.64 8.15 8.36
N ARG A 497 -13.39 9.31 8.94
CA ARG A 497 -14.44 10.31 9.21
C ARG A 497 -15.18 10.69 7.92
N GLY A 498 -16.50 10.73 8.00
CA GLY A 498 -17.38 11.10 6.89
C GLY A 498 -17.46 10.06 5.78
N PHE A 499 -16.99 8.83 6.02
CA PHE A 499 -17.01 7.75 5.04
C PHE A 499 -18.45 7.43 4.62
N ARG A 500 -18.69 7.49 3.31
CA ARG A 500 -19.98 7.16 2.72
C ARG A 500 -19.90 5.83 2.02
N GLY A 501 -20.59 4.84 2.55
CA GLY A 501 -20.89 3.61 1.84
C GLY A 501 -21.81 3.89 0.64
N GLY A 502 -21.99 2.93 -0.23
CA GLY A 502 -22.90 3.04 -1.36
C GLY A 502 -22.87 1.82 -2.27
N ALA A 503 -23.68 1.87 -3.32
CA ALA A 503 -23.80 0.81 -4.31
C ALA A 503 -22.54 0.65 -5.19
N ASP A 504 -21.64 1.62 -5.16
CA ASP A 504 -20.37 1.56 -5.89
C ASP A 504 -19.33 0.81 -5.07
N LEU A 505 -19.37 -0.52 -5.18
CA LEU A 505 -18.46 -1.42 -4.47
C LEU A 505 -17.00 -1.32 -4.96
N GLU A 506 -16.79 -0.86 -6.19
CA GLU A 506 -15.44 -0.67 -6.74
C GLU A 506 -14.76 0.53 -6.10
N LEU A 507 -15.46 1.67 -6.04
CA LEU A 507 -14.90 2.90 -5.47
C LEU A 507 -15.08 3.01 -3.95
N ARG A 508 -16.03 2.28 -3.37
CA ARG A 508 -16.40 2.37 -1.97
C ARG A 508 -16.63 1.00 -1.34
N PRO A 509 -15.60 0.13 -1.29
CA PRO A 509 -15.77 -1.16 -0.66
C PRO A 509 -16.22 -0.97 0.79
N LEU A 510 -17.42 -1.50 1.10
CA LEU A 510 -17.98 -1.41 2.44
C LEU A 510 -17.23 -2.31 3.40
N PRO A 511 -17.04 -1.87 4.66
CA PRO A 511 -16.68 -2.78 5.73
C PRO A 511 -17.80 -3.83 5.87
N ILE A 512 -17.44 -5.09 6.01
CA ILE A 512 -18.42 -6.14 6.20
C ILE A 512 -19.00 -6.03 7.61
N GLY A 513 -20.21 -5.50 7.69
CA GLY A 513 -21.20 -5.84 8.69
C GLY A 513 -21.20 -5.10 10.01
N ARG A 514 -20.48 -3.97 10.27
CA ARG A 514 -20.35 -3.59 11.68
C ARG A 514 -20.56 -2.11 12.04
N TYR A 515 -20.31 -1.22 11.13
CA TYR A 515 -20.34 0.20 11.47
C TYR A 515 -21.73 0.79 11.22
N PRO A 516 -22.40 1.29 12.29
CA PRO A 516 -23.69 1.95 12.13
C PRO A 516 -23.50 3.29 11.40
N GLU A 517 -24.59 3.76 10.82
CA GLU A 517 -24.63 5.14 10.36
C GLU A 517 -24.57 6.11 11.55
N THR A 518 -23.87 7.23 11.38
CA THR A 518 -23.76 8.29 12.40
C THR A 518 -25.10 8.94 12.73
N ALA A 519 -26.02 8.95 11.76
CA ALA A 519 -27.43 9.27 11.93
C ALA A 519 -28.25 8.43 10.96
N PRO A 520 -29.44 7.93 11.34
CA PRO A 520 -30.28 7.10 10.48
C PRO A 520 -30.54 7.73 9.11
N GLY A 521 -30.24 6.99 8.03
CA GLY A 521 -30.42 7.44 6.65
C GLY A 521 -29.38 8.44 6.13
N SER A 522 -28.31 8.72 6.90
CA SER A 522 -27.24 9.62 6.47
C SER A 522 -26.32 9.01 5.40
N GLY A 523 -26.24 7.69 5.32
CA GLY A 523 -25.26 6.97 4.52
C GLY A 523 -23.82 7.15 5.01
N VAL A 524 -23.60 7.87 6.13
CA VAL A 524 -22.28 8.13 6.71
C VAL A 524 -22.02 7.15 7.84
N LEU A 525 -20.97 6.32 7.70
CA LEU A 525 -20.61 5.33 8.72
C LEU A 525 -19.83 5.95 9.87
N ALA A 526 -19.98 5.35 11.05
CA ALA A 526 -19.20 5.69 12.24
C ALA A 526 -17.71 5.45 11.97
N HIS A 527 -16.87 6.43 12.30
CA HIS A 527 -15.41 6.35 12.22
C HIS A 527 -14.76 5.94 13.55
N TRP A 528 -15.54 5.30 14.40
CA TRP A 528 -15.09 4.72 15.66
C TRP A 528 -15.73 3.35 15.89
N ASP A 529 -15.11 2.59 16.77
CA ASP A 529 -15.58 1.30 17.21
C ASP A 529 -15.64 1.24 18.74
N ASP A 530 -16.74 0.75 19.28
CA ASP A 530 -16.96 0.59 20.72
C ASP A 530 -16.91 -0.90 21.10
N ARG A 531 -16.02 -1.25 22.04
CA ARG A 531 -15.85 -2.61 22.57
C ARG A 531 -16.13 -2.65 24.07
N ALA A 532 -17.02 -3.55 24.47
CA ALA A 532 -17.31 -3.84 25.87
C ALA A 532 -16.62 -5.11 26.33
N TYR A 533 -16.06 -5.07 27.51
CA TYR A 533 -15.39 -6.19 28.16
C TYR A 533 -15.95 -6.37 29.56
N ALA A 534 -16.31 -7.61 29.92
CA ALA A 534 -16.66 -8.01 31.28
C ALA A 534 -15.44 -8.72 31.90
N ILE A 535 -14.71 -8.03 32.73
CA ILE A 535 -13.46 -8.49 33.32
C ILE A 535 -13.77 -9.18 34.65
N PRO A 536 -13.60 -10.51 34.78
CA PRO A 536 -13.78 -11.21 36.05
C PRO A 536 -12.62 -10.83 37.01
N VAL A 537 -12.97 -10.31 38.16
CA VAL A 537 -12.01 -9.94 39.21
C VAL A 537 -11.99 -11.07 40.25
N PRO A 538 -10.87 -11.80 40.40
CA PRO A 538 -10.74 -12.90 41.35
C PRO A 538 -10.89 -12.47 42.80
N ALA A 539 -11.31 -13.40 43.67
CA ALA A 539 -11.30 -13.19 45.12
C ALA A 539 -9.88 -12.84 45.61
N GLY A 540 -9.80 -11.89 46.56
CA GLY A 540 -8.53 -11.46 47.11
C GLY A 540 -7.72 -10.51 46.22
N THR A 541 -8.22 -10.11 45.05
CA THR A 541 -7.55 -9.08 44.23
C THR A 541 -7.55 -7.75 44.96
N PRO A 542 -6.37 -7.15 45.22
CA PRO A 542 -6.27 -5.85 45.90
C PRO A 542 -6.87 -4.74 45.02
N LEU A 543 -7.74 -3.89 45.60
CA LEU A 543 -8.33 -2.74 44.93
C LEU A 543 -7.47 -1.48 45.09
N PRO A 544 -7.52 -0.52 44.17
CA PRO A 544 -8.31 -0.54 42.94
C PRO A 544 -7.73 -1.49 41.87
N VAL A 545 -8.60 -1.98 41.00
CA VAL A 545 -8.19 -2.67 39.76
C VAL A 545 -7.83 -1.62 38.72
N THR A 546 -6.68 -1.79 38.10
CA THR A 546 -6.22 -0.96 36.97
C THR A 546 -6.33 -1.74 35.69
N VAL A 547 -7.00 -1.17 34.68
CA VAL A 547 -7.08 -1.70 33.32
C VAL A 547 -6.26 -0.82 32.39
N GLN A 548 -5.43 -1.46 31.59
CA GLN A 548 -4.69 -0.84 30.50
C GLN A 548 -5.24 -1.36 29.17
N ALA A 549 -5.55 -0.45 28.25
CA ALA A 549 -5.96 -0.76 26.88
C ALA A 549 -4.95 -0.16 25.90
N ARG A 550 -4.38 -1.00 25.04
CA ARG A 550 -3.44 -0.61 24.00
C ARG A 550 -4.01 -0.95 22.63
N LEU A 551 -3.93 0.00 21.71
CA LEU A 551 -4.17 -0.27 20.31
C LEU A 551 -2.83 -0.57 19.65
N ARG A 552 -2.70 -1.77 19.07
CA ARG A 552 -1.46 -2.30 18.49
C ARG A 552 -1.62 -2.50 16.99
N HIS A 553 -0.53 -2.34 16.24
CA HIS A 553 -0.46 -2.62 14.81
C HIS A 553 0.76 -3.48 14.49
N GLN A 554 0.56 -4.51 13.66
CA GLN A 554 1.62 -5.37 13.15
C GLN A 554 1.53 -5.44 11.63
N VAL A 555 2.65 -5.21 10.95
CA VAL A 555 2.70 -5.12 9.47
C VAL A 555 2.95 -6.47 8.80
N ALA A 556 3.55 -7.42 9.52
CA ALA A 556 3.83 -8.76 9.01
C ALA A 556 3.58 -9.81 10.10
N THR A 557 2.45 -10.52 9.98
CA THR A 557 2.04 -11.52 10.97
C THR A 557 2.81 -12.81 10.84
N ARG A 558 2.86 -13.59 11.92
CA ARG A 558 3.45 -14.92 11.93
C ARG A 558 2.81 -15.82 10.88
N GLU A 559 1.50 -15.82 10.83
CA GLU A 559 0.70 -16.67 9.96
C GLU A 559 1.04 -16.41 8.48
N TYR A 560 1.26 -15.15 8.11
CA TYR A 560 1.63 -14.77 6.75
C TYR A 560 3.05 -15.24 6.38
N LEU A 561 4.02 -15.02 7.26
CA LEU A 561 5.40 -15.47 7.02
C LEU A 561 5.53 -17.00 6.98
N GLU A 562 4.81 -17.71 7.85
CA GLU A 562 4.73 -19.17 7.82
C GLU A 562 4.08 -19.67 6.52
N PHE A 563 3.02 -19.00 6.06
CA PHE A 563 2.40 -19.30 4.77
C PHE A 563 3.40 -19.16 3.62
N LEU A 564 4.07 -18.01 3.46
CA LEU A 564 5.03 -17.78 2.38
C LEU A 564 6.16 -18.82 2.38
N ARG A 565 6.72 -19.14 3.55
CA ARG A 565 7.73 -20.17 3.69
C ARG A 565 7.20 -21.57 3.30
N ASN A 566 6.03 -21.93 3.79
CA ASN A 566 5.46 -23.24 3.56
C ASN A 566 5.06 -23.43 2.09
N GLN A 567 4.48 -22.41 1.43
CA GLN A 567 4.16 -22.45 0.01
C GLN A 567 5.41 -22.61 -0.86
N ALA A 568 6.53 -21.99 -0.48
CA ALA A 568 7.80 -22.18 -1.18
C ALA A 568 8.26 -23.65 -1.16
N VAL A 569 8.03 -24.37 -0.07
CA VAL A 569 8.35 -25.81 0.06
C VAL A 569 7.31 -26.68 -0.65
N GLU A 570 6.02 -26.47 -0.38
CA GLU A 570 4.92 -27.31 -0.88
C GLU A 570 4.79 -27.26 -2.41
N ARG A 571 5.12 -26.12 -3.01
CA ARG A 571 5.06 -25.92 -4.46
C ARG A 571 6.41 -26.04 -5.17
N ALA A 572 7.45 -26.44 -4.44
CA ALA A 572 8.82 -26.57 -4.95
C ALA A 572 9.31 -25.31 -5.69
N ILE A 573 9.02 -24.14 -5.12
CA ILE A 573 9.55 -22.87 -5.63
C ILE A 573 11.09 -22.94 -5.51
N PRO A 574 11.85 -22.67 -6.59
CA PRO A 574 13.28 -22.79 -6.55
C PRO A 574 13.92 -21.73 -5.64
N SER A 575 15.12 -22.04 -5.13
CA SER A 575 15.97 -21.02 -4.52
C SER A 575 16.41 -19.98 -5.56
N GLU A 576 16.77 -18.81 -5.09
CA GLU A 576 17.03 -17.68 -5.99
C GLU A 576 18.21 -17.92 -6.97
N ASN A 577 19.26 -18.66 -6.55
CA ASN A 577 20.35 -19.05 -7.43
C ASN A 577 19.98 -20.06 -8.51
N LEU A 578 18.85 -20.76 -8.36
CA LEU A 578 18.28 -21.63 -9.39
C LEU A 578 17.25 -20.90 -10.24
N MET A 579 16.59 -19.89 -9.68
CA MET A 579 15.60 -19.08 -10.36
C MET A 579 16.25 -18.05 -11.29
N CYS A 580 17.29 -17.35 -10.80
CA CYS A 580 18.01 -16.31 -11.51
C CYS A 580 19.43 -16.78 -11.81
N ALA A 581 19.78 -16.81 -13.08
CA ALA A 581 21.07 -17.37 -13.56
C ALA A 581 22.27 -16.46 -13.31
N ASP A 582 22.08 -15.20 -12.94
CA ASP A 582 23.12 -14.20 -12.74
C ASP A 582 23.05 -13.54 -11.34
N ASP A 583 23.99 -12.62 -11.08
CA ASP A 583 24.11 -11.92 -9.81
C ASP A 583 23.04 -10.84 -9.56
N ARG A 584 22.14 -10.61 -10.52
CA ARG A 584 21.07 -9.59 -10.47
C ARG A 584 19.82 -10.05 -9.77
N ALA A 585 19.89 -11.13 -9.01
CA ALA A 585 18.75 -11.59 -8.23
C ALA A 585 18.38 -10.57 -7.13
N PRO A 586 17.09 -10.30 -6.93
CA PRO A 586 16.63 -9.23 -6.02
C PRO A 586 17.13 -9.31 -4.58
N LEU A 587 17.49 -10.50 -4.09
CA LEU A 587 17.89 -10.74 -2.71
C LEU A 587 19.33 -11.29 -2.60
N ALA A 588 20.25 -10.81 -3.39
CA ALA A 588 21.62 -11.32 -3.46
C ALA A 588 22.46 -11.05 -2.19
N THR A 589 22.03 -11.58 -1.05
CA THR A 589 22.78 -11.54 0.21
C THR A 589 23.32 -12.92 0.56
N GLY A 590 24.60 -13.13 0.34
CA GLY A 590 25.25 -14.42 0.65
C GLY A 590 24.89 -15.55 -0.33
N PRO A 591 25.05 -16.83 0.06
CA PRO A 591 24.70 -17.94 -0.79
C PRO A 591 23.17 -18.00 -0.97
N ARG A 592 22.69 -17.61 -2.13
CA ARG A 592 21.26 -17.58 -2.53
C ARG A 592 20.67 -18.99 -2.69
N THR A 593 20.92 -19.85 -1.70
CA THR A 593 20.51 -21.26 -1.70
C THR A 593 19.15 -21.48 -1.06
N GLN A 594 18.58 -20.43 -0.48
CA GLN A 594 17.24 -20.43 0.12
C GLN A 594 16.19 -19.99 -0.89
N THR A 595 14.94 -20.44 -0.68
CA THR A 595 13.78 -19.81 -1.32
C THR A 595 13.54 -18.42 -0.74
N ARG A 596 12.95 -17.51 -1.50
CA ARG A 596 12.61 -16.17 -1.01
C ARG A 596 11.66 -16.22 0.19
N GLY A 597 10.72 -17.20 0.22
CA GLY A 597 9.84 -17.44 1.37
C GLY A 597 10.58 -17.81 2.64
N GLN A 598 11.59 -18.71 2.56
CA GLN A 598 12.43 -19.06 3.70
C GLN A 598 13.28 -17.88 4.15
N PHE A 599 13.87 -17.13 3.20
CA PHE A 599 14.68 -15.95 3.51
C PHE A 599 13.86 -14.87 4.24
N ALA A 600 12.65 -14.54 3.74
CA ALA A 600 11.77 -13.57 4.39
C ALA A 600 11.38 -14.01 5.82
N TYR A 601 11.11 -15.31 6.02
CA TYR A 601 10.82 -15.86 7.34
C TYR A 601 12.02 -15.74 8.30
N ASP A 602 13.23 -16.04 7.84
CA ASP A 602 14.44 -15.94 8.65
C ASP A 602 14.74 -14.48 9.04
N GLN A 603 14.54 -13.52 8.10
CA GLN A 603 14.66 -12.10 8.41
C GLN A 603 13.61 -11.63 9.42
N TRP A 604 12.38 -12.13 9.32
CA TRP A 604 11.32 -11.84 10.28
C TRP A 604 11.68 -12.36 11.69
N VAL A 605 12.22 -13.57 11.81
CA VAL A 605 12.70 -14.11 13.09
C VAL A 605 13.86 -13.29 13.64
N ALA A 606 14.87 -13.00 12.81
CA ALA A 606 16.08 -12.29 13.23
C ALA A 606 15.81 -10.84 13.67
N SER A 607 14.79 -10.20 13.11
CA SER A 607 14.43 -8.79 13.38
C SER A 607 13.28 -8.63 14.40
N GLY A 608 13.04 -9.62 15.25
CA GLY A 608 12.08 -9.53 16.35
C GLY A 608 10.62 -9.81 15.95
N ARG A 609 10.38 -10.49 14.83
CA ARG A 609 9.06 -10.96 14.38
C ARG A 609 8.06 -9.85 14.08
N SER A 610 8.53 -8.80 13.40
CA SER A 610 7.71 -7.61 13.12
C SER A 610 7.01 -7.11 14.39
N PRO A 611 7.77 -6.57 15.36
CA PRO A 611 7.22 -6.20 16.66
C PRO A 611 6.10 -5.17 16.50
N PRO A 612 4.97 -5.36 17.19
CA PRO A 612 3.83 -4.47 17.04
C PRO A 612 4.13 -3.06 17.55
N VAL A 613 3.74 -2.06 16.76
CA VAL A 613 3.75 -0.66 17.18
C VAL A 613 2.50 -0.37 18.01
N THR A 614 2.66 0.34 19.13
CA THR A 614 1.53 0.86 19.92
C THR A 614 1.11 2.21 19.35
N LEU A 615 -0.13 2.28 18.83
CA LEU A 615 -0.73 3.50 18.30
C LEU A 615 -1.22 4.40 19.42
N ALA A 616 -1.90 3.80 20.41
CA ALA A 616 -2.41 4.49 21.59
C ALA A 616 -2.36 3.56 22.80
N ASP A 617 -2.14 4.14 23.98
CA ASP A 617 -2.08 3.45 25.28
C ASP A 617 -2.85 4.28 26.30
N VAL A 618 -3.84 3.69 26.95
CA VAL A 618 -4.65 4.34 27.97
C VAL A 618 -4.81 3.44 29.17
N GLN A 619 -4.70 4.02 30.36
CA GLN A 619 -4.86 3.33 31.62
C GLN A 619 -5.91 4.01 32.50
N ARG A 620 -6.74 3.23 33.18
CA ARG A 620 -7.71 3.71 34.17
C ARG A 620 -7.76 2.77 35.36
N SER A 621 -8.06 3.33 36.53
CA SER A 621 -8.30 2.56 37.75
C SER A 621 -9.78 2.60 38.12
N SER A 622 -10.29 1.49 38.63
CA SER A 622 -11.68 1.39 39.11
C SER A 622 -11.91 2.34 40.30
N THR A 623 -13.09 2.93 40.35
CA THR A 623 -13.54 3.68 41.52
C THR A 623 -14.36 2.79 42.45
N PRO A 624 -14.36 3.06 43.78
CA PRO A 624 -15.30 2.40 44.69
C PRO A 624 -16.76 2.59 44.23
N ALA A 625 -17.59 1.58 44.38
CA ALA A 625 -19.01 1.76 44.22
C ALA A 625 -19.52 2.60 45.43
N ARG A 626 -20.31 3.64 45.17
CA ARG A 626 -20.95 4.45 46.20
C ARG A 626 -22.13 3.73 46.80
#